data_a8a3f0d7ede47c03b973fd53b09e8f17
#
_entry.id   a8a3f0d7ede47c03b973fd53b09e8f17
#
_cell.length_a   1.000
_cell.length_b   1.000
_cell.length_c   1.000
_cell.angle_alpha   90.00
_cell.angle_beta   90.00
_cell.angle_gamma   90.00
#
_symmetry.space_group_name_H-M   'P 1'
#
loop_
_entity.id
_entity.type
_entity.pdbx_description
1 polymer ?
#
loop_
_entity_poly.entity_id
_entity_poly.type
_entity_poly.pdbx_seq_one_letter_code
_entity_poly.pdbx_strand_id
1 'polypeptide(L)'
;MAEKELTDEDLNVLRAFTFKTEENLSDRTFERMRHTFPKLNLDSFKITRSRAHFLASFKPVPYDCCINSCCCFVGPRADDQECPHCNEPRFNPQGKPRKRFTYIPLIRRLITYFKNPELVKLMVYRHLFSSNQKIQNRTTDVFDGSNYKGLRKSHVTIGGEKQSHKFFEDPREIALGLSTDGFAPFKKRKHICWPLIIFNYNLPPEIRFLIRHIICIGVIPGPKKPKDFDSFLWPLVEELLELMSGVRAFDITANAMFTLRAFLILVFGDMLAISMVMRMKGHNGIIPCRMCLIKAIRIPGAMCGTHYVPLDRSQHPDV
;
A
#
# COMPACT_ATOMS: atom_id res chain seq x y z
N MET A 1 3.60 26.58 7.87
CA MET A 1 4.78 26.99 7.09
C MET A 1 4.25 27.54 5.77
N ALA A 2 4.61 28.78 5.41
CA ALA A 2 4.25 29.34 4.12
C ALA A 2 4.77 28.42 3.01
N GLU A 3 3.89 28.05 2.06
CA GLU A 3 4.29 27.30 0.88
C GLU A 3 5.24 28.18 0.08
N LYS A 4 6.49 27.76 0.00
CA LYS A 4 7.48 28.43 -0.84
C LYS A 4 7.09 28.10 -2.28
N GLU A 5 6.80 29.10 -3.09
CA GLU A 5 6.58 28.91 -4.52
C GLU A 5 7.78 28.19 -5.13
N LEU A 6 7.51 27.24 -6.03
CA LEU A 6 8.55 26.52 -6.76
C LEU A 6 9.25 27.49 -7.70
N THR A 7 10.57 27.52 -7.67
CA THR A 7 11.37 28.27 -8.64
C THR A 7 11.36 27.57 -10.00
N ASP A 8 11.72 28.27 -11.08
CA ASP A 8 11.88 27.68 -12.40
C ASP A 8 12.91 26.55 -12.41
N GLU A 9 13.96 26.66 -11.58
CA GLU A 9 14.94 25.59 -11.36
C GLU A 9 14.31 24.35 -10.72
N ASP A 10 13.45 24.55 -9.70
CA ASP A 10 12.73 23.46 -9.07
C ASP A 10 11.80 22.73 -10.06
N LEU A 11 11.12 23.52 -10.91
CA LEU A 11 10.25 22.97 -11.96
C LEU A 11 11.06 22.17 -12.99
N ASN A 12 12.23 22.65 -13.39
CA ASN A 12 13.10 21.94 -14.32
C ASN A 12 13.63 20.63 -13.71
N VAL A 13 14.01 20.64 -12.44
CA VAL A 13 14.41 19.43 -11.71
C VAL A 13 13.27 18.41 -11.68
N LEU A 14 12.06 18.84 -11.34
CA LEU A 14 10.89 17.95 -11.28
C LEU A 14 10.53 17.39 -12.66
N ARG A 15 10.56 18.21 -13.72
CA ARG A 15 10.34 17.76 -15.11
C ARG A 15 11.38 16.75 -15.54
N ALA A 16 12.66 16.99 -15.27
CA ALA A 16 13.74 16.08 -15.61
C ALA A 16 13.63 14.75 -14.86
N PHE A 17 13.26 14.80 -13.56
CA PHE A 17 13.03 13.60 -12.74
C PHE A 17 11.84 12.80 -13.24
N THR A 18 10.71 13.46 -13.55
CA THR A 18 9.50 12.86 -14.09
C THR A 18 9.78 12.19 -15.42
N PHE A 19 10.40 12.89 -16.36
CA PHE A 19 10.80 12.34 -17.67
C PHE A 19 11.66 11.08 -17.52
N LYS A 20 12.70 11.13 -16.65
CA LYS A 20 13.54 9.95 -16.42
C LYS A 20 12.75 8.76 -15.90
N THR A 21 11.79 8.98 -14.99
CA THR A 21 11.02 7.90 -14.36
C THR A 21 9.94 7.33 -15.29
N GLU A 22 9.24 8.17 -16.02
CA GLU A 22 8.18 7.77 -16.96
C GLU A 22 8.75 6.99 -18.15
N GLU A 23 9.88 7.47 -18.70
CA GLU A 23 10.57 6.82 -19.84
C GLU A 23 11.51 5.68 -19.40
N ASN A 24 11.57 5.35 -18.11
CA ASN A 24 12.45 4.30 -17.55
C ASN A 24 13.91 4.45 -17.97
N LEU A 25 14.39 5.70 -18.09
CA LEU A 25 15.79 5.94 -18.50
C LEU A 25 16.76 5.44 -17.43
N SER A 26 17.83 4.74 -17.89
CA SER A 26 18.91 4.35 -16.97
C SER A 26 19.64 5.60 -16.45
N ASP A 27 20.28 5.48 -15.27
CA ASP A 27 21.11 6.58 -14.74
C ASP A 27 22.20 6.97 -15.74
N ARG A 28 22.80 5.99 -16.41
CA ARG A 28 23.80 6.21 -17.47
C ARG A 28 23.23 7.01 -18.64
N THR A 29 22.01 6.72 -19.06
CA THR A 29 21.36 7.44 -20.17
C THR A 29 21.07 8.89 -19.77
N PHE A 30 20.57 9.11 -18.55
CA PHE A 30 20.33 10.45 -18.03
C PHE A 30 21.61 11.30 -17.94
N GLU A 31 22.71 10.73 -17.43
CA GLU A 31 24.01 11.42 -17.39
C GLU A 31 24.54 11.71 -18.80
N ARG A 32 24.35 10.82 -19.77
CA ARG A 32 24.72 11.09 -21.18
C ARG A 32 23.91 12.24 -21.77
N MET A 33 22.61 12.33 -21.52
CA MET A 33 21.78 13.45 -21.99
C MET A 33 22.33 14.79 -21.47
N ARG A 34 22.69 14.87 -20.20
CA ARG A 34 23.28 16.05 -19.58
C ARG A 34 24.54 16.53 -20.33
N HIS A 35 25.42 15.59 -20.68
CA HIS A 35 26.65 15.90 -21.43
C HIS A 35 26.43 16.20 -22.91
N THR A 36 25.49 15.51 -23.53
CA THR A 36 25.19 15.66 -24.96
C THR A 36 24.43 16.96 -25.26
N PHE A 37 23.57 17.40 -24.32
CA PHE A 37 22.73 18.57 -24.48
C PHE A 37 22.97 19.57 -23.35
N PRO A 38 24.13 20.26 -23.31
CA PRO A 38 24.49 21.14 -22.19
C PRO A 38 23.53 22.32 -21.99
N LYS A 39 22.82 22.76 -23.07
CA LYS A 39 21.82 23.83 -22.99
C LYS A 39 20.59 23.47 -22.16
N LEU A 40 20.34 22.20 -21.86
CA LEU A 40 19.24 21.77 -20.99
C LEU A 40 19.51 22.05 -19.51
N ASN A 41 20.72 22.44 -19.14
CA ASN A 41 21.14 22.73 -17.76
C ASN A 41 20.69 21.66 -16.75
N LEU A 42 20.84 20.39 -17.12
CA LEU A 42 20.45 19.27 -16.25
C LEU A 42 21.52 19.05 -15.18
N ASP A 43 21.09 18.97 -13.95
CA ASP A 43 21.90 18.48 -12.84
C ASP A 43 22.25 17.00 -13.00
N SER A 44 23.28 16.52 -12.26
CA SER A 44 23.50 15.08 -12.16
C SER A 44 22.27 14.39 -11.58
N PHE A 45 22.02 13.13 -11.97
CA PHE A 45 20.85 12.41 -11.46
C PHE A 45 20.83 12.33 -9.92
N LYS A 46 22.01 12.27 -9.29
CA LYS A 46 22.11 12.30 -7.82
C LYS A 46 21.56 13.59 -7.23
N ILE A 47 21.90 14.75 -7.80
CA ILE A 47 21.39 16.06 -7.37
C ILE A 47 19.91 16.19 -7.68
N THR A 48 19.51 15.89 -8.92
CA THR A 48 18.10 15.89 -9.38
C THR A 48 17.21 15.08 -8.44
N ARG A 49 17.62 13.83 -8.12
CA ARG A 49 16.88 12.96 -7.21
C ARG A 49 16.80 13.53 -5.79
N SER A 50 17.93 14.05 -5.27
CA SER A 50 17.97 14.63 -3.92
C SER A 50 17.06 15.84 -3.81
N ARG A 51 17.06 16.72 -4.82
CA ARG A 51 16.21 17.90 -4.86
C ARG A 51 14.73 17.54 -5.01
N ALA A 52 14.41 16.59 -5.90
CA ALA A 52 13.04 16.07 -6.06
C ALA A 52 12.50 15.47 -4.74
N HIS A 53 13.31 14.70 -4.00
CA HIS A 53 12.93 14.20 -2.67
C HIS A 53 12.69 15.33 -1.66
N PHE A 54 13.49 16.39 -1.70
CA PHE A 54 13.31 17.55 -0.83
C PHE A 54 11.99 18.28 -1.15
N LEU A 55 11.71 18.50 -2.45
CA LEU A 55 10.50 19.18 -2.91
C LEU A 55 9.24 18.36 -2.67
N ALA A 56 9.34 17.02 -2.70
CA ALA A 56 8.21 16.12 -2.42
C ALA A 56 7.69 16.24 -0.98
N SER A 57 8.40 16.91 -0.08
CA SER A 57 8.01 17.19 1.32
C SER A 57 7.73 15.93 2.16
N PHE A 58 8.08 14.74 1.68
CA PHE A 58 8.04 13.51 2.48
C PHE A 58 9.37 12.77 2.38
N LYS A 59 9.75 12.12 3.48
CA LYS A 59 11.00 11.35 3.55
C LYS A 59 10.67 9.89 3.80
N PRO A 60 11.27 8.95 3.04
CA PRO A 60 11.19 7.54 3.37
C PRO A 60 11.75 7.28 4.77
N VAL A 61 11.09 6.43 5.54
CA VAL A 61 11.48 6.05 6.89
C VAL A 61 12.11 4.67 6.85
N PRO A 62 13.39 4.51 7.20
CA PRO A 62 14.04 3.22 7.24
C PRO A 62 13.77 2.55 8.59
N TYR A 63 13.16 1.37 8.55
CA TYR A 63 12.99 0.47 9.70
C TYR A 63 13.96 -0.70 9.60
N ASP A 64 14.55 -1.08 10.71
CA ASP A 64 15.41 -2.26 10.75
C ASP A 64 14.60 -3.53 10.54
N CYS A 65 15.13 -4.47 9.76
CA CYS A 65 14.49 -5.76 9.54
C CYS A 65 15.50 -6.90 9.55
N CYS A 66 15.00 -8.11 9.79
CA CYS A 66 15.83 -9.32 9.78
C CYS A 66 16.56 -9.48 8.45
N ILE A 67 17.84 -9.90 8.49
CA ILE A 67 18.65 -10.13 7.29
C ILE A 67 18.00 -11.12 6.32
N ASN A 68 17.24 -12.09 6.83
CA ASN A 68 16.45 -13.07 6.08
C ASN A 68 15.04 -12.58 5.76
N SER A 69 14.69 -11.32 6.09
CA SER A 69 13.36 -10.72 5.93
C SER A 69 12.23 -11.46 6.67
N CYS A 70 12.53 -12.11 7.77
CA CYS A 70 11.50 -12.80 8.55
C CYS A 70 10.51 -11.82 9.19
N CYS A 71 11.00 -10.71 9.74
CA CYS A 71 10.22 -9.68 10.44
C CYS A 71 10.87 -8.30 10.32
N CYS A 72 10.11 -7.26 10.61
CA CYS A 72 10.55 -5.89 10.84
C CYS A 72 10.64 -5.64 12.35
N PHE A 73 11.63 -4.89 12.81
CA PHE A 73 11.81 -4.57 14.24
C PHE A 73 11.06 -3.27 14.59
N VAL A 74 9.73 -3.37 14.67
CA VAL A 74 8.81 -2.27 14.96
C VAL A 74 7.70 -2.71 15.91
N GLY A 75 7.00 -1.75 16.52
CA GLY A 75 5.91 -2.04 17.45
C GLY A 75 6.35 -2.97 18.56
N PRO A 76 5.69 -4.11 18.80
CA PRO A 76 6.05 -5.05 19.86
C PRO A 76 7.47 -5.63 19.75
N ARG A 77 8.12 -5.49 18.59
CA ARG A 77 9.49 -5.99 18.32
C ARG A 77 10.54 -4.89 18.29
N ALA A 78 10.20 -3.67 18.66
CA ALA A 78 11.09 -2.51 18.56
C ALA A 78 12.41 -2.71 19.33
N ASP A 79 12.36 -3.42 20.46
CA ASP A 79 13.50 -3.66 21.36
C ASP A 79 14.25 -4.98 21.10
N ASP A 80 13.73 -5.83 20.18
CA ASP A 80 14.36 -7.10 19.85
C ASP A 80 15.76 -6.90 19.26
N GLN A 81 16.76 -7.60 19.80
CA GLN A 81 18.16 -7.56 19.32
C GLN A 81 18.45 -8.65 18.29
N GLU A 82 17.60 -9.66 18.21
CA GLU A 82 17.69 -10.77 17.28
C GLU A 82 16.32 -11.16 16.73
N CYS A 83 16.30 -11.86 15.61
CA CYS A 83 15.08 -12.28 14.96
C CYS A 83 14.47 -13.50 15.67
N PRO A 84 13.23 -13.44 16.18
CA PRO A 84 12.59 -14.56 16.88
C PRO A 84 12.27 -15.76 15.98
N HIS A 85 12.45 -15.62 14.67
CA HIS A 85 12.15 -16.68 13.71
C HIS A 85 13.38 -17.41 13.17
N CYS A 86 14.57 -16.84 13.25
CA CYS A 86 15.80 -17.43 12.74
C CYS A 86 17.04 -17.11 13.55
N ASN A 87 16.89 -16.44 14.69
CA ASN A 87 17.92 -16.08 15.67
C ASN A 87 19.11 -15.27 15.08
N GLU A 88 18.92 -14.70 13.89
CA GLU A 88 19.90 -13.80 13.29
C GLU A 88 19.92 -12.46 14.02
N PRO A 89 21.11 -11.92 14.37
CA PRO A 89 21.21 -10.65 15.07
C PRO A 89 20.72 -9.47 14.19
N ARG A 90 20.11 -8.48 14.82
CA ARG A 90 19.65 -7.24 14.19
C ARG A 90 20.80 -6.39 13.69
N PHE A 91 21.87 -6.29 14.49
CA PHE A 91 23.02 -5.44 14.21
C PHE A 91 24.25 -6.23 13.78
N ASN A 92 25.12 -5.60 13.04
CA ASN A 92 26.46 -6.11 12.75
C ASN A 92 27.42 -5.80 13.92
N PRO A 93 28.68 -6.31 13.92
CA PRO A 93 29.66 -6.05 14.98
C PRO A 93 29.98 -4.56 15.21
N GLN A 94 29.69 -3.69 14.22
CA GLN A 94 29.89 -2.25 14.30
C GLN A 94 28.64 -1.52 14.81
N GLY A 95 27.62 -2.21 15.30
CA GLY A 95 26.38 -1.62 15.83
C GLY A 95 25.44 -1.06 14.76
N LYS A 96 25.67 -1.36 13.45
CA LYS A 96 24.81 -0.89 12.37
C LYS A 96 23.76 -1.97 12.01
N PRO A 97 22.51 -1.56 11.71
CA PRO A 97 21.47 -2.49 11.24
C PRO A 97 21.95 -3.26 10.01
N ARG A 98 21.77 -4.57 10.03
CA ARG A 98 22.21 -5.47 8.95
C ARG A 98 21.33 -5.35 7.70
N LYS A 99 20.07 -4.95 7.87
CA LYS A 99 19.11 -4.74 6.79
C LYS A 99 18.03 -3.75 7.19
N ARG A 100 17.48 -3.06 6.20
CA ARG A 100 16.39 -2.10 6.39
C ARG A 100 15.26 -2.34 5.40
N PHE A 101 14.05 -2.15 5.90
CA PHE A 101 12.84 -1.95 5.14
C PHE A 101 12.56 -0.45 5.06
N THR A 102 12.39 0.06 3.85
CA THR A 102 12.10 1.48 3.65
C THR A 102 10.60 1.67 3.46
N TYR A 103 9.98 2.37 4.39
CA TYR A 103 8.57 2.74 4.35
C TYR A 103 8.42 4.16 3.81
N ILE A 104 7.43 4.37 2.94
CA ILE A 104 7.10 5.69 2.39
C ILE A 104 5.76 6.11 2.99
N PRO A 105 5.74 7.18 3.84
CA PRO A 105 4.53 7.58 4.56
C PRO A 105 3.33 7.84 3.65
N LEU A 106 2.18 7.26 4.00
CA LEU A 106 0.94 7.33 3.24
C LEU A 106 0.22 8.67 3.42
N ILE A 107 0.10 9.16 4.66
CA ILE A 107 -0.65 10.38 5.00
C ILE A 107 -0.19 11.56 4.15
N ARG A 108 1.13 11.78 4.05
CA ARG A 108 1.69 12.87 3.25
C ARG A 108 1.33 12.78 1.78
N ARG A 109 1.31 11.56 1.23
CA ARG A 109 0.88 11.29 -0.14
C ARG A 109 -0.59 11.63 -0.35
N LEU A 110 -1.47 11.25 0.56
CA LEU A 110 -2.91 11.54 0.48
C LEU A 110 -3.18 13.04 0.60
N ILE A 111 -2.49 13.76 1.48
CA ILE A 111 -2.62 15.22 1.58
C ILE A 111 -2.24 15.91 0.27
N THR A 112 -1.22 15.43 -0.46
CA THR A 112 -0.81 16.04 -1.73
C THR A 112 -1.86 15.91 -2.83
N TYR A 113 -2.76 14.92 -2.79
CA TYR A 113 -3.87 14.85 -3.76
C TYR A 113 -4.78 16.08 -3.68
N PHE A 114 -5.00 16.62 -2.47
CA PHE A 114 -5.86 17.80 -2.26
C PHE A 114 -5.19 19.14 -2.61
N LYS A 115 -3.91 19.13 -2.93
CA LYS A 115 -3.16 20.29 -3.45
C LYS A 115 -3.23 20.42 -4.98
N ASN A 116 -3.80 19.44 -5.68
CA ASN A 116 -3.96 19.44 -7.12
C ASN A 116 -5.45 19.51 -7.48
N PRO A 117 -5.92 20.64 -8.09
CA PRO A 117 -7.34 20.83 -8.39
C PRO A 117 -7.92 19.75 -9.29
N GLU A 118 -7.15 19.25 -10.26
CA GLU A 118 -7.62 18.21 -11.18
C GLU A 118 -7.78 16.87 -10.47
N LEU A 119 -6.86 16.52 -9.56
CA LEU A 119 -7.00 15.30 -8.75
C LEU A 119 -8.18 15.40 -7.79
N VAL A 120 -8.41 16.55 -7.16
CA VAL A 120 -9.58 16.76 -6.29
C VAL A 120 -10.87 16.51 -7.07
N LYS A 121 -11.00 17.05 -8.28
CA LYS A 121 -12.17 16.81 -9.15
C LYS A 121 -12.36 15.33 -9.45
N LEU A 122 -11.31 14.59 -9.73
CA LEU A 122 -11.37 13.16 -10.02
C LEU A 122 -11.76 12.35 -8.77
N MET A 123 -11.28 12.74 -7.58
CA MET A 123 -11.54 12.03 -6.33
C MET A 123 -12.99 12.14 -5.83
N VAL A 124 -13.83 13.01 -6.40
CA VAL A 124 -15.27 13.02 -6.11
C VAL A 124 -16.00 11.78 -6.64
N TYR A 125 -15.37 10.97 -7.48
CA TYR A 125 -15.97 9.79 -8.11
C TYR A 125 -16.71 8.90 -7.10
N ARG A 126 -16.08 8.55 -5.96
CA ARG A 126 -16.72 7.73 -4.92
C ARG A 126 -18.04 8.33 -4.43
N HIS A 127 -18.04 9.62 -4.16
CA HIS A 127 -19.23 10.33 -3.67
C HIS A 127 -20.34 10.34 -4.73
N LEU A 128 -20.01 10.73 -5.96
CA LEU A 128 -20.96 10.77 -7.09
C LEU A 128 -21.51 9.38 -7.40
N PHE A 129 -20.66 8.35 -7.42
CA PHE A 129 -21.09 6.97 -7.62
C PHE A 129 -22.13 6.54 -6.57
N SER A 130 -21.93 6.94 -5.31
CA SER A 130 -22.83 6.60 -4.21
C SER A 130 -24.15 7.38 -4.23
N SER A 131 -24.19 8.52 -4.92
CA SER A 131 -25.35 9.41 -5.02
C SER A 131 -26.22 9.14 -6.26
N ASN A 132 -25.67 8.50 -7.29
CA ASN A 132 -26.40 8.20 -8.52
C ASN A 132 -27.40 7.06 -8.33
N GLN A 133 -28.55 7.16 -9.00
CA GLN A 133 -29.54 6.06 -9.05
C GLN A 133 -28.94 4.86 -9.77
N LYS A 134 -29.00 3.69 -9.13
CA LYS A 134 -28.39 2.47 -9.60
C LYS A 134 -29.34 1.68 -10.50
N ILE A 135 -28.76 1.07 -11.55
CA ILE A 135 -29.44 0.01 -12.29
C ILE A 135 -29.54 -1.20 -11.35
N GLN A 136 -30.76 -1.64 -11.07
CA GLN A 136 -30.98 -2.81 -10.21
C GLN A 136 -30.25 -4.04 -10.76
N ASN A 137 -29.71 -4.87 -9.87
CA ASN A 137 -29.03 -6.14 -10.17
C ASN A 137 -27.72 -6.06 -10.98
N ARG A 138 -27.04 -4.91 -11.02
CA ARG A 138 -25.73 -4.80 -11.65
C ARG A 138 -24.68 -4.32 -10.65
N THR A 139 -23.58 -5.05 -10.55
CA THR A 139 -22.36 -4.63 -9.82
C THR A 139 -21.38 -4.01 -10.80
N THR A 140 -21.01 -2.76 -10.60
CA THR A 140 -20.13 -1.99 -11.50
C THR A 140 -18.85 -1.51 -10.84
N ASP A 141 -18.85 -1.37 -9.50
CA ASP A 141 -17.67 -0.99 -8.72
C ASP A 141 -17.74 -1.61 -7.31
N VAL A 142 -16.64 -1.57 -6.57
CA VAL A 142 -16.55 -2.01 -5.15
C VAL A 142 -17.58 -1.31 -4.26
N PHE A 143 -18.02 -0.13 -4.63
CA PHE A 143 -19.02 0.65 -3.91
C PHE A 143 -20.44 0.07 -4.02
N ASP A 144 -20.68 -0.88 -4.92
CA ASP A 144 -21.91 -1.67 -4.98
C ASP A 144 -21.94 -2.77 -3.93
N GLY A 145 -20.78 -3.13 -3.39
CA GLY A 145 -20.62 -4.21 -2.41
C GLY A 145 -21.37 -3.95 -1.10
N SER A 146 -21.90 -5.03 -0.51
CA SER A 146 -22.61 -4.99 0.78
C SER A 146 -21.72 -4.44 1.91
N ASN A 147 -20.43 -4.78 1.92
CA ASN A 147 -19.48 -4.29 2.92
C ASN A 147 -19.37 -2.76 2.92
N TYR A 148 -19.17 -2.14 1.75
CA TYR A 148 -19.10 -0.69 1.64
C TYR A 148 -20.42 -0.01 2.06
N LYS A 149 -21.55 -0.57 1.61
CA LYS A 149 -22.88 -0.08 2.00
C LYS A 149 -23.14 -0.21 3.52
N GLY A 150 -22.65 -1.29 4.13
CA GLY A 150 -22.69 -1.51 5.58
C GLY A 150 -21.83 -0.50 6.34
N LEU A 151 -20.57 -0.29 5.91
CA LEU A 151 -19.67 0.69 6.51
C LEU A 151 -20.27 2.09 6.56
N ARG A 152 -20.89 2.57 5.49
CA ARG A 152 -21.52 3.90 5.46
C ARG A 152 -22.63 4.11 6.50
N LYS A 153 -23.22 3.03 7.00
CA LYS A 153 -24.26 3.08 8.06
C LYS A 153 -23.64 3.02 9.46
N SER A 154 -22.40 2.59 9.56
CA SER A 154 -21.72 2.30 10.82
C SER A 154 -20.84 3.48 11.27
N HIS A 155 -20.74 3.67 12.58
CA HIS A 155 -19.75 4.56 13.16
C HIS A 155 -18.36 3.93 13.09
N VAL A 156 -17.35 4.76 12.94
CA VAL A 156 -15.94 4.34 13.04
C VAL A 156 -15.68 3.89 14.50
N THR A 157 -14.91 2.84 14.65
CA THR A 157 -14.46 2.33 15.96
C THR A 157 -12.95 2.19 15.96
N ILE A 158 -12.25 2.76 16.93
CA ILE A 158 -10.80 2.74 17.06
C ILE A 158 -10.46 2.25 18.46
N GLY A 159 -9.66 1.18 18.56
CA GLY A 159 -9.29 0.61 19.85
C GLY A 159 -10.47 0.15 20.72
N GLY A 160 -11.62 -0.19 20.11
CA GLY A 160 -12.87 -0.54 20.80
C GLY A 160 -13.76 0.66 21.10
N GLU A 161 -13.30 1.89 20.92
CA GLU A 161 -14.07 3.10 21.19
C GLU A 161 -14.80 3.58 19.93
N LYS A 162 -16.11 3.78 20.05
CA LYS A 162 -16.98 4.32 18.99
C LYS A 162 -16.72 5.82 18.82
N GLN A 163 -16.37 6.21 17.60
CA GLN A 163 -16.16 7.61 17.23
C GLN A 163 -17.49 8.32 16.93
N SER A 164 -17.49 9.66 16.97
CA SER A 164 -18.67 10.48 16.66
C SER A 164 -19.09 10.47 15.20
N HIS A 165 -18.17 10.13 14.28
CA HIS A 165 -18.37 10.12 12.84
C HIS A 165 -18.57 8.70 12.28
N LYS A 166 -19.25 8.62 11.14
CA LYS A 166 -19.43 7.38 10.37
C LYS A 166 -18.40 7.27 9.27
N PHE A 167 -18.26 6.06 8.72
CA PHE A 167 -17.45 5.85 7.54
C PHE A 167 -18.04 6.58 6.32
N PHE A 168 -17.20 7.31 5.60
CA PHE A 168 -17.56 7.99 4.35
C PHE A 168 -18.67 9.04 4.49
N GLU A 169 -18.68 9.75 5.60
CA GLU A 169 -19.64 10.83 5.90
C GLU A 169 -19.28 12.10 5.09
N ASP A 170 -18.00 12.46 5.00
CA ASP A 170 -17.52 13.55 4.14
C ASP A 170 -17.25 13.03 2.71
N PRO A 171 -17.68 13.76 1.65
CA PRO A 171 -17.36 13.43 0.26
C PRO A 171 -15.87 13.20 -0.03
N ARG A 172 -15.00 13.86 0.70
CA ARG A 172 -13.53 13.84 0.53
C ARG A 172 -12.84 12.66 1.22
N GLU A 173 -13.55 11.92 2.08
CA GLU A 173 -12.96 10.74 2.73
C GLU A 173 -12.57 9.69 1.70
N ILE A 174 -11.41 9.07 1.90
CA ILE A 174 -10.77 8.22 0.89
C ILE A 174 -10.99 6.75 1.19
N ALA A 175 -11.45 6.00 0.18
CA ALA A 175 -11.49 4.55 0.18
C ALA A 175 -10.18 3.99 -0.38
N LEU A 176 -9.49 3.16 0.39
CA LEU A 176 -8.21 2.57 0.04
C LEU A 176 -8.32 1.06 -0.16
N GLY A 177 -7.50 0.53 -1.07
CA GLY A 177 -7.26 -0.90 -1.22
C GLY A 177 -5.78 -1.21 -1.09
N LEU A 178 -5.42 -2.26 -0.37
CA LEU A 178 -4.05 -2.77 -0.25
C LEU A 178 -3.87 -3.98 -1.16
N SER A 179 -2.79 -3.97 -1.95
CA SER A 179 -2.34 -5.15 -2.69
C SER A 179 -0.90 -5.47 -2.37
N THR A 180 -0.60 -6.75 -2.34
CA THR A 180 0.76 -7.27 -2.20
C THR A 180 0.88 -8.58 -2.95
N ASP A 181 2.05 -8.84 -3.50
CA ASP A 181 2.41 -10.10 -4.13
C ASP A 181 3.93 -10.29 -4.10
N GLY A 182 4.38 -11.54 -4.11
CA GLY A 182 5.79 -11.88 -4.14
C GLY A 182 6.30 -11.98 -5.57
N PHE A 183 7.28 -11.18 -5.95
CA PHE A 183 7.91 -11.28 -7.26
C PHE A 183 9.45 -11.39 -7.18
N ALA A 184 10.04 -12.01 -8.19
CA ALA A 184 11.49 -12.15 -8.32
C ALA A 184 12.04 -11.10 -9.30
N PRO A 185 12.69 -10.01 -8.82
CA PRO A 185 13.16 -8.94 -9.68
C PRO A 185 14.35 -9.35 -10.57
N PHE A 186 15.01 -10.49 -10.28
CA PHE A 186 16.21 -10.94 -10.97
C PHE A 186 16.04 -12.36 -11.53
N LYS A 187 16.17 -12.52 -12.85
CA LYS A 187 16.02 -13.82 -13.54
C LYS A 187 16.95 -14.93 -13.02
N LYS A 188 18.16 -14.60 -12.56
CA LYS A 188 19.20 -15.57 -12.14
C LYS A 188 19.35 -15.71 -10.61
N ARG A 189 18.57 -14.98 -9.79
CA ARG A 189 18.71 -15.01 -8.33
C ARG A 189 17.39 -15.40 -7.69
N LYS A 190 17.42 -16.35 -6.78
CA LYS A 190 16.26 -16.70 -5.91
C LYS A 190 16.07 -15.62 -4.84
N HIS A 191 15.66 -14.45 -5.27
CA HIS A 191 15.42 -13.30 -4.41
C HIS A 191 14.01 -12.80 -4.66
N ILE A 192 13.15 -12.87 -3.66
CA ILE A 192 11.74 -12.49 -3.75
C ILE A 192 11.53 -11.21 -2.96
N CYS A 193 10.93 -10.22 -3.59
CA CYS A 193 10.50 -8.98 -2.95
C CYS A 193 8.98 -8.95 -2.83
N TRP A 194 8.47 -8.22 -1.84
CA TRP A 194 7.04 -8.05 -1.60
C TRP A 194 6.70 -6.56 -1.56
N PRO A 195 6.20 -5.98 -2.66
CA PRO A 195 5.73 -4.60 -2.66
C PRO A 195 4.44 -4.47 -1.86
N LEU A 196 4.30 -3.37 -1.15
CA LEU A 196 3.08 -2.95 -0.48
C LEU A 196 2.50 -1.80 -1.30
N ILE A 197 1.37 -2.05 -1.96
CA ILE A 197 0.77 -1.12 -2.92
C ILE A 197 -0.60 -0.71 -2.41
N ILE A 198 -0.83 0.59 -2.34
CA ILE A 198 -2.13 1.18 -2.02
C ILE A 198 -2.75 1.77 -3.27
N PHE A 199 -4.03 1.49 -3.46
CA PHE A 199 -4.87 2.07 -4.51
C PHE A 199 -5.90 3.01 -3.90
N ASN A 200 -6.05 4.18 -4.53
CA ASN A 200 -7.07 5.16 -4.17
C ASN A 200 -8.35 4.91 -4.98
N TYR A 201 -9.35 4.32 -4.35
CA TYR A 201 -10.63 4.00 -4.99
C TYR A 201 -11.53 5.22 -5.23
N ASN A 202 -11.21 6.38 -4.65
CA ASN A 202 -11.91 7.62 -4.98
C ASN A 202 -11.64 8.08 -6.42
N LEU A 203 -10.58 7.57 -7.05
CA LEU A 203 -10.33 7.80 -8.48
C LEU A 203 -11.22 6.91 -9.35
N PRO A 204 -11.64 7.37 -10.54
CA PRO A 204 -12.38 6.57 -11.50
C PRO A 204 -11.66 5.27 -11.88
N PRO A 205 -12.39 4.17 -12.21
CA PRO A 205 -11.81 2.86 -12.54
C PRO A 205 -10.76 2.91 -13.65
N GLU A 206 -10.95 3.78 -14.63
CA GLU A 206 -10.11 3.91 -15.83
C GLU A 206 -8.70 4.40 -15.50
N ILE A 207 -8.54 5.09 -14.37
CA ILE A 207 -7.26 5.72 -14.01
C ILE A 207 -6.66 5.22 -12.71
N ARG A 208 -7.46 4.65 -11.78
CA ARG A 208 -6.99 4.28 -10.42
C ARG A 208 -5.85 3.27 -10.41
N PHE A 209 -5.71 2.47 -11.47
CA PHE A 209 -4.67 1.44 -11.60
C PHE A 209 -3.52 1.86 -12.53
N LEU A 210 -3.53 3.07 -13.06
CA LEU A 210 -2.39 3.58 -13.83
C LEU A 210 -1.19 3.81 -12.91
N ILE A 211 0.02 3.54 -13.39
CA ILE A 211 1.27 3.61 -12.60
C ILE A 211 1.41 4.94 -11.86
N ARG A 212 1.05 6.06 -12.48
CA ARG A 212 1.12 7.40 -11.88
C ARG A 212 0.21 7.59 -10.65
N HIS A 213 -0.82 6.76 -10.48
CA HIS A 213 -1.77 6.82 -9.37
C HIS A 213 -1.56 5.71 -8.33
N ILE A 214 -0.68 4.76 -8.62
CA ILE A 214 -0.30 3.70 -7.68
C ILE A 214 0.57 4.30 -6.57
N ILE A 215 0.22 4.00 -5.33
CA ILE A 215 0.95 4.42 -4.13
C ILE A 215 1.74 3.23 -3.60
N CYS A 216 3.02 3.10 -3.96
CA CYS A 216 3.90 2.15 -3.31
C CYS A 216 4.35 2.75 -1.97
N ILE A 217 4.01 2.07 -0.85
CA ILE A 217 4.38 2.48 0.50
C ILE A 217 5.64 1.78 1.01
N GLY A 218 6.16 0.81 0.26
CA GLY A 218 7.40 0.13 0.56
C GLY A 218 7.53 -1.17 -0.19
N VAL A 219 8.75 -1.72 -0.19
CA VAL A 219 9.03 -3.04 -0.74
C VAL A 219 9.74 -3.84 0.33
N ILE A 220 9.12 -4.92 0.80
CA ILE A 220 9.76 -5.82 1.75
C ILE A 220 10.90 -6.53 1.00
N PRO A 221 12.15 -6.36 1.45
CA PRO A 221 13.29 -6.91 0.72
C PRO A 221 13.38 -8.42 0.95
N GLY A 222 13.71 -9.20 -0.12
CA GLY A 222 14.00 -10.63 0.01
C GLY A 222 15.16 -10.94 0.99
N PRO A 223 15.74 -12.11 0.99
CA PRO A 223 15.64 -13.12 -0.06
C PRO A 223 14.44 -14.06 0.07
N LYS A 224 13.87 -14.19 1.24
CA LYS A 224 12.80 -15.16 1.54
C LYS A 224 11.45 -14.45 1.75
N LYS A 225 10.39 -15.23 1.71
CA LYS A 225 9.06 -14.84 2.15
C LYS A 225 9.09 -14.39 3.62
N PRO A 226 8.43 -13.29 4.00
CA PRO A 226 8.26 -12.88 5.39
C PRO A 226 7.59 -13.99 6.22
N LYS A 227 8.05 -14.19 7.44
CA LYS A 227 7.40 -15.08 8.42
C LYS A 227 6.39 -14.32 9.28
N ASP A 228 6.69 -13.06 9.56
CA ASP A 228 5.85 -12.13 10.27
C ASP A 228 5.56 -10.92 9.35
N PHE A 229 4.52 -11.08 8.52
CA PHE A 229 4.14 -10.06 7.56
C PHE A 229 3.56 -8.82 8.26
N ASP A 230 2.87 -9.02 9.38
CA ASP A 230 2.22 -7.94 10.15
C ASP A 230 3.24 -6.92 10.64
N SER A 231 4.46 -7.35 11.01
CA SER A 231 5.50 -6.43 11.41
C SER A 231 5.91 -5.45 10.30
N PHE A 232 5.81 -5.85 9.04
CA PHE A 232 6.05 -4.96 7.89
C PHE A 232 4.86 -4.05 7.58
N LEU A 233 3.64 -4.46 7.97
CA LEU A 233 2.44 -3.63 7.85
C LEU A 233 2.29 -2.65 9.02
N TRP A 234 3.03 -2.83 10.11
CA TRP A 234 2.87 -2.03 11.32
C TRP A 234 2.85 -0.52 11.07
N PRO A 235 3.83 0.08 10.33
CA PRO A 235 3.82 1.52 10.06
C PRO A 235 2.59 1.98 9.26
N LEU A 236 2.08 1.13 8.36
CA LEU A 236 0.85 1.42 7.63
C LEU A 236 -0.37 1.41 8.57
N VAL A 237 -0.45 0.43 9.47
CA VAL A 237 -1.57 0.33 10.41
C VAL A 237 -1.62 1.54 11.34
N GLU A 238 -0.48 2.03 11.83
CA GLU A 238 -0.39 3.25 12.63
C GLU A 238 -0.93 4.47 11.85
N GLU A 239 -0.51 4.67 10.59
CA GLU A 239 -1.03 5.76 9.76
C GLU A 239 -2.52 5.59 9.42
N LEU A 240 -3.00 4.36 9.23
CA LEU A 240 -4.44 4.11 8.99
C LEU A 240 -5.28 4.44 10.23
N LEU A 241 -4.81 4.15 11.44
CA LEU A 241 -5.50 4.53 12.68
C LEU A 241 -5.56 6.06 12.85
N GLU A 242 -4.46 6.75 12.52
CA GLU A 242 -4.41 8.21 12.51
C GLU A 242 -5.38 8.78 11.45
N LEU A 243 -5.42 8.22 10.25
CA LEU A 243 -6.35 8.61 9.19
C LEU A 243 -7.82 8.31 9.54
N MET A 244 -8.10 7.24 10.26
CA MET A 244 -9.45 6.96 10.76
C MET A 244 -9.93 7.99 11.77
N SER A 245 -9.03 8.49 12.62
CA SER A 245 -9.30 9.60 13.54
C SER A 245 -9.46 10.92 12.80
N GLY A 246 -8.63 11.13 11.77
CA GLY A 246 -8.63 12.29 10.91
C GLY A 246 -7.40 13.19 11.07
N VAL A 247 -6.86 13.61 9.96
CA VAL A 247 -5.70 14.50 9.89
C VAL A 247 -6.07 15.82 9.22
N ARG A 248 -5.42 16.90 9.59
CA ARG A 248 -5.67 18.20 8.96
C ARG A 248 -5.07 18.25 7.56
N ALA A 249 -5.87 18.62 6.58
CA ALA A 249 -5.47 18.81 5.19
C ALA A 249 -6.08 20.10 4.63
N PHE A 250 -5.46 20.65 3.59
CA PHE A 250 -5.95 21.80 2.86
C PHE A 250 -6.53 21.35 1.52
N ASP A 251 -7.74 21.77 1.23
CA ASP A 251 -8.43 21.52 -0.03
C ASP A 251 -8.29 22.79 -0.90
N ILE A 252 -7.50 22.68 -1.97
CA ILE A 252 -7.21 23.82 -2.85
C ILE A 252 -8.45 24.29 -3.63
N THR A 253 -9.42 23.39 -3.90
CA THR A 253 -10.64 23.75 -4.64
C THR A 253 -11.64 24.48 -3.76
N ALA A 254 -11.72 24.12 -2.49
CA ALA A 254 -12.55 24.77 -1.51
C ALA A 254 -11.85 25.95 -0.83
N ASN A 255 -10.54 26.10 -1.04
CA ASN A 255 -9.66 27.07 -0.37
C ASN A 255 -9.82 27.05 1.17
N ALA A 256 -9.91 25.85 1.75
CA ALA A 256 -10.20 25.66 3.16
C ALA A 256 -9.48 24.44 3.77
N MET A 257 -9.23 24.56 5.07
CA MET A 257 -8.78 23.41 5.87
C MET A 257 -9.95 22.47 6.15
N PHE A 258 -9.68 21.17 6.10
CA PHE A 258 -10.66 20.14 6.44
C PHE A 258 -9.99 18.97 7.17
N THR A 259 -10.82 18.06 7.69
CA THR A 259 -10.36 16.81 8.31
C THR A 259 -10.37 15.71 7.25
N LEU A 260 -9.17 15.32 6.81
CA LEU A 260 -8.99 14.21 5.90
C LEU A 260 -9.05 12.89 6.67
N ARG A 261 -9.96 12.00 6.26
CA ARG A 261 -10.01 10.60 6.72
C ARG A 261 -9.84 9.65 5.55
N ALA A 262 -9.28 8.49 5.84
CA ALA A 262 -9.16 7.43 4.85
C ALA A 262 -9.34 6.06 5.51
N PHE A 263 -9.96 5.13 4.77
CA PHE A 263 -10.32 3.81 5.27
C PHE A 263 -9.86 2.73 4.30
N LEU A 264 -9.16 1.74 4.81
CA LEU A 264 -8.79 0.54 4.06
C LEU A 264 -10.03 -0.37 3.99
N ILE A 265 -10.66 -0.45 2.81
CA ILE A 265 -11.93 -1.18 2.63
C ILE A 265 -11.74 -2.58 2.05
N LEU A 266 -10.59 -2.85 1.44
CA LEU A 266 -10.29 -4.16 0.89
C LEU A 266 -8.78 -4.43 0.85
N VAL A 267 -8.45 -5.70 0.96
CA VAL A 267 -7.11 -6.24 0.69
C VAL A 267 -7.25 -7.29 -0.40
N PHE A 268 -6.44 -7.22 -1.45
CA PHE A 268 -6.53 -8.12 -2.58
C PHE A 268 -5.14 -8.58 -3.07
N GLY A 269 -5.11 -9.73 -3.69
CA GLY A 269 -3.92 -10.39 -4.17
C GLY A 269 -4.24 -11.82 -4.60
N ASP A 270 -3.23 -12.59 -4.98
CA ASP A 270 -3.39 -14.02 -5.20
C ASP A 270 -3.72 -14.76 -3.90
N MET A 271 -4.05 -16.03 -3.99
CA MET A 271 -4.40 -16.86 -2.82
C MET A 271 -3.25 -16.96 -1.81
N LEU A 272 -2.01 -16.98 -2.28
CA LEU A 272 -0.84 -17.12 -1.40
C LEU A 272 -0.57 -15.82 -0.63
N ALA A 273 -0.64 -14.69 -1.31
CA ALA A 273 -0.47 -13.37 -0.70
C ALA A 273 -1.57 -13.08 0.33
N ILE A 274 -2.83 -13.33 -0.03
CA ILE A 274 -3.95 -13.10 0.91
C ILE A 274 -3.90 -14.06 2.10
N SER A 275 -3.53 -15.34 1.88
CA SER A 275 -3.34 -16.27 2.99
C SER A 275 -2.27 -15.80 3.97
N MET A 276 -1.22 -15.16 3.47
CA MET A 276 -0.15 -14.60 4.29
C MET A 276 -0.64 -13.38 5.09
N VAL A 277 -1.34 -12.44 4.46
CA VAL A 277 -1.91 -11.26 5.12
C VAL A 277 -2.93 -11.68 6.19
N MET A 278 -3.76 -12.70 5.91
CA MET A 278 -4.75 -13.22 6.86
C MET A 278 -4.16 -14.21 7.88
N ARG A 279 -2.86 -14.49 7.85
CA ARG A 279 -2.20 -15.51 8.70
C ARG A 279 -2.82 -16.90 8.57
N MET A 280 -3.35 -17.25 7.42
CA MET A 280 -3.93 -18.54 7.14
C MET A 280 -2.87 -19.54 6.66
N LYS A 281 -3.11 -20.83 6.93
CA LYS A 281 -2.27 -21.92 6.38
C LYS A 281 -2.33 -22.00 4.84
N GLY A 282 -3.39 -21.43 4.25
CA GLY A 282 -3.62 -21.41 2.82
C GLY A 282 -4.45 -22.61 2.33
N HIS A 283 -4.41 -22.87 1.02
CA HIS A 283 -5.28 -23.85 0.33
C HIS A 283 -5.13 -25.29 0.82
N ASN A 284 -4.02 -25.63 1.46
CA ASN A 284 -3.78 -26.97 2.05
C ASN A 284 -4.17 -27.04 3.54
N GLY A 285 -4.81 -26.02 4.07
CA GLY A 285 -5.29 -25.99 5.46
C GLY A 285 -6.59 -26.76 5.63
N ILE A 286 -6.96 -27.04 6.90
CA ILE A 286 -8.25 -27.65 7.24
C ILE A 286 -9.40 -26.69 6.91
N ILE A 287 -9.21 -25.39 7.08
CA ILE A 287 -10.16 -24.33 6.70
C ILE A 287 -9.45 -23.47 5.64
N PRO A 288 -9.51 -23.82 4.36
CA PRO A 288 -8.73 -23.17 3.32
C PRO A 288 -9.39 -21.93 2.71
N CYS A 289 -10.70 -21.74 2.94
CA CYS A 289 -11.43 -20.64 2.34
C CYS A 289 -11.24 -19.35 3.11
N ARG A 290 -10.90 -18.27 2.41
CA ARG A 290 -10.80 -16.92 2.96
C ARG A 290 -12.14 -16.21 3.16
N MET A 291 -13.23 -16.80 2.61
CA MET A 291 -14.55 -16.18 2.62
C MET A 291 -15.53 -16.86 3.57
N CYS A 292 -15.28 -18.14 3.91
CA CYS A 292 -16.13 -18.91 4.80
C CYS A 292 -15.31 -19.94 5.59
N LEU A 293 -15.93 -20.58 6.57
CA LEU A 293 -15.30 -21.56 7.46
C LEU A 293 -15.45 -23.02 6.97
N ILE A 294 -15.71 -23.24 5.67
CA ILE A 294 -15.84 -24.59 5.11
C ILE A 294 -14.58 -25.42 5.41
N LYS A 295 -14.78 -26.59 5.97
CA LYS A 295 -13.69 -27.54 6.26
C LYS A 295 -13.33 -28.32 5.01
N ALA A 296 -12.05 -28.42 4.74
CA ALA A 296 -11.54 -29.32 3.71
C ALA A 296 -11.52 -30.76 4.21
N ILE A 297 -11.84 -31.66 3.34
CA ILE A 297 -11.86 -33.12 3.58
C ILE A 297 -10.62 -33.80 3.01
N ARG A 298 -10.32 -35.00 3.46
CA ARG A 298 -9.27 -35.86 2.89
C ARG A 298 -9.90 -36.91 2.03
N ILE A 299 -9.22 -37.30 0.94
CA ILE A 299 -9.64 -38.47 0.15
C ILE A 299 -9.38 -39.73 1.00
N PRO A 300 -10.39 -40.55 1.32
CA PRO A 300 -10.19 -41.78 2.02
C PRO A 300 -9.23 -42.71 1.23
N GLY A 301 -8.23 -43.27 1.90
CA GLY A 301 -7.25 -44.15 1.27
C GLY A 301 -6.15 -43.44 0.43
N ALA A 302 -6.15 -42.12 0.28
CA ALA A 302 -5.08 -41.42 -0.41
C ALA A 302 -3.78 -41.43 0.41
N MET A 303 -2.66 -41.74 -0.23
CA MET A 303 -1.33 -41.72 0.41
C MET A 303 -0.89 -40.30 0.79
N CYS A 304 -1.44 -39.24 0.19
CA CYS A 304 -1.14 -37.85 0.51
C CYS A 304 -2.11 -37.32 1.58
N GLY A 305 -1.54 -36.62 2.59
CA GLY A 305 -2.33 -35.99 3.66
C GLY A 305 -2.96 -34.65 3.28
N THR A 306 -3.16 -34.39 1.98
CA THR A 306 -3.66 -33.08 1.49
C THR A 306 -5.17 -32.97 1.73
N HIS A 307 -5.58 -31.84 2.29
CA HIS A 307 -6.98 -31.46 2.41
C HIS A 307 -7.43 -30.73 1.14
N TYR A 308 -8.69 -30.91 0.75
CA TYR A 308 -9.28 -30.23 -0.41
C TYR A 308 -10.75 -29.92 -0.16
N VAL A 309 -11.29 -28.94 -0.86
CA VAL A 309 -12.73 -28.67 -0.93
C VAL A 309 -13.22 -29.16 -2.28
N PRO A 310 -14.14 -30.17 -2.34
CA PRO A 310 -14.63 -30.71 -3.61
C PRO A 310 -15.43 -29.65 -4.39
N LEU A 311 -15.44 -29.76 -5.72
CA LEU A 311 -16.26 -28.90 -6.59
C LEU A 311 -17.75 -29.20 -6.35
N ASP A 312 -18.12 -30.49 -6.34
CA ASP A 312 -19.44 -30.91 -5.90
C ASP A 312 -19.46 -30.95 -4.36
N ARG A 313 -20.31 -30.14 -3.79
CA ARG A 313 -20.46 -29.96 -2.34
C ARG A 313 -21.78 -30.51 -1.82
N SER A 314 -22.56 -31.22 -2.66
CA SER A 314 -23.87 -31.72 -2.29
C SER A 314 -23.86 -32.63 -1.06
N GLN A 315 -22.76 -33.36 -0.86
CA GLN A 315 -22.55 -34.23 0.31
C GLN A 315 -21.49 -33.70 1.30
N HIS A 316 -21.12 -32.45 1.20
CA HIS A 316 -20.14 -31.88 2.11
C HIS A 316 -20.78 -31.60 3.48
N PRO A 317 -20.16 -32.01 4.62
CA PRO A 317 -20.80 -31.91 5.95
C PRO A 317 -21.07 -30.49 6.41
N ASP A 318 -20.39 -29.50 5.83
CA ASP A 318 -20.54 -28.07 6.19
C ASP A 318 -21.44 -27.29 5.20
N VAL A 319 -22.14 -27.95 4.30
CA VAL A 319 -23.02 -27.33 3.28
C VAL A 319 -24.45 -27.76 3.43
#